data_81ba756c52bdb913d52c12038afccfe3
#
_entry.id   81ba756c52bdb913d52c12038afccfe3
#
_cell.length_a   1.000
_cell.length_b   1.000
_cell.length_c   1.000
_cell.angle_alpha   90.00
_cell.angle_beta   90.00
_cell.angle_gamma   90.00
#
_symmetry.space_group_name_H-M   'P 1'
#
loop_
_entity.id
_entity.type
_entity.pdbx_description
1 polymer ?
#
loop_
_entity_poly.entity_id
_entity_poly.type
_entity_poly.pdbx_seq_one_letter_code
_entity_poly.pdbx_strand_id
1 'polypeptide(L)'
;DMGGISKTVNYKGNRMDMGGHRFFSKVPEVNAWWNQMLPLQGSPTYDDIVLHREMPLAPGGPDPEKEDRVMLRRHRVSRIYFNKKFFDYPISFKFETFKNMGLITTLQSGFSYLAALIHKRPDDNLENFYINRYGKKLYSMFFEYYTENLWGRHPSEIDASWGAQRTKDMS
;
A
#
# COMPACT_ATOMS: atom_id res chain seq x y z
N ASP A 1 27.90 -3.61 -6.24
CA ASP A 1 27.56 -3.43 -4.83
C ASP A 1 26.48 -4.40 -4.42
N MET A 2 26.59 -4.97 -3.22
CA MET A 2 25.54 -5.80 -2.65
C MET A 2 24.36 -4.95 -2.19
N GLY A 3 23.14 -5.47 -2.33
CA GLY A 3 21.89 -4.85 -1.85
C GLY A 3 21.04 -4.19 -2.92
N GLY A 4 21.58 -3.77 -4.05
CA GLY A 4 20.80 -3.11 -5.11
C GLY A 4 19.93 -1.97 -4.55
N ILE A 5 18.64 -1.99 -4.86
CA ILE A 5 17.66 -1.01 -4.33
C ILE A 5 17.39 -1.18 -2.82
N SER A 6 17.80 -2.30 -2.22
CA SER A 6 17.68 -2.57 -0.78
C SER A 6 18.91 -2.11 0.01
N LYS A 7 19.84 -1.41 -0.65
CA LYS A 7 21.06 -0.92 -0.01
C LYS A 7 20.74 0.20 0.98
N THR A 8 21.25 0.05 2.19
CA THR A 8 21.25 1.10 3.20
C THR A 8 22.46 2.01 2.99
N VAL A 9 22.24 3.29 2.91
CA VAL A 9 23.28 4.33 2.79
C VAL A 9 23.45 5.01 4.13
N ASN A 10 24.71 5.20 4.55
CA ASN A 10 25.03 6.01 5.72
C ASN A 10 25.40 7.43 5.26
N TYR A 11 24.61 8.42 5.67
CA TYR A 11 24.86 9.82 5.38
C TYR A 11 24.87 10.63 6.67
N LYS A 12 26.01 11.21 7.00
CA LYS A 12 26.21 12.02 8.20
C LYS A 12 25.79 11.30 9.51
N GLY A 13 26.08 10.00 9.60
CA GLY A 13 25.72 9.16 10.75
C GLY A 13 24.30 8.59 10.71
N ASN A 14 23.45 9.02 9.78
CA ASN A 14 22.09 8.50 9.63
C ASN A 14 22.06 7.39 8.59
N ARG A 15 21.44 6.25 8.93
CA ARG A 15 21.20 5.14 8.02
C ARG A 15 19.88 5.37 7.29
N MET A 16 19.94 5.34 5.97
CA MET A 16 18.77 5.55 5.09
C MET A 16 18.76 4.51 3.99
N ASP A 17 17.61 3.91 3.77
CA ASP A 17 17.40 3.06 2.61
C ASP A 17 17.03 3.91 1.38
N MET A 18 17.40 3.42 0.17
CA MET A 18 17.11 4.12 -1.08
C MET A 18 15.63 4.09 -1.48
N GLY A 19 14.78 3.49 -0.67
CA GLY A 19 13.34 3.40 -0.85
C GLY A 19 12.66 2.98 0.44
N GLY A 20 11.34 2.94 0.45
CA GLY A 20 10.57 2.46 1.59
C GLY A 20 10.68 0.94 1.70
N HIS A 21 11.61 0.44 2.48
CA HIS A 21 11.77 -0.99 2.71
C HIS A 21 10.94 -1.45 3.89
N ARG A 22 10.17 -2.50 3.66
CA ARG A 22 9.37 -3.15 4.68
C ARG A 22 9.40 -4.65 4.45
N PHE A 23 9.79 -5.39 5.49
CA PHE A 23 9.67 -6.85 5.44
C PHE A 23 8.19 -7.25 5.50
N PHE A 24 7.80 -8.11 4.60
CA PHE A 24 6.49 -8.77 4.59
C PHE A 24 6.62 -10.13 3.91
N SER A 25 6.15 -11.18 4.57
CA SER A 25 6.03 -12.50 3.96
C SER A 25 4.78 -13.20 4.48
N LYS A 26 4.09 -13.94 3.59
CA LYS A 26 3.00 -14.88 3.95
C LYS A 26 3.53 -16.29 4.20
N VAL A 27 4.82 -16.54 3.95
CA VAL A 27 5.46 -17.86 4.07
C VAL A 27 6.02 -18.03 5.48
N PRO A 28 5.52 -18.99 6.28
CA PRO A 28 5.93 -19.17 7.68
C PRO A 28 7.43 -19.43 7.85
N GLU A 29 8.03 -20.21 6.97
CA GLU A 29 9.45 -20.56 6.99
C GLU A 29 10.35 -19.33 6.78
N VAL A 30 9.95 -18.43 5.88
CA VAL A 30 10.64 -17.16 5.65
C VAL A 30 10.53 -16.27 6.88
N ASN A 31 9.36 -16.20 7.51
CA ASN A 31 9.17 -15.43 8.75
C ASN A 31 10.01 -16.01 9.89
N ALA A 32 10.07 -17.33 10.04
CA ALA A 32 10.87 -17.99 11.06
C ALA A 32 12.37 -17.72 10.85
N TRP A 33 12.86 -17.87 9.62
CA TRP A 33 14.25 -17.56 9.29
C TRP A 33 14.61 -16.10 9.56
N TRP A 34 13.71 -15.17 9.16
CA TRP A 34 13.92 -13.74 9.37
C TRP A 34 13.98 -13.39 10.88
N ASN A 35 13.09 -14.00 11.69
CA ASN A 35 13.08 -13.81 13.13
C ASN A 35 14.35 -14.32 13.85
N GLN A 36 15.07 -15.27 13.26
CA GLN A 36 16.39 -15.68 13.79
C GLN A 36 17.45 -14.58 13.59
N MET A 37 17.34 -13.83 12.48
CA MET A 37 18.27 -12.74 12.17
C MET A 37 17.92 -11.47 12.95
N LEU A 38 16.64 -11.11 12.98
CA LEU A 38 16.08 -9.94 13.66
C LEU A 38 14.80 -10.35 14.41
N PRO A 39 14.89 -10.65 15.72
CA PRO A 39 13.72 -11.01 16.49
C PRO A 39 12.75 -9.84 16.62
N LEU A 40 11.44 -10.16 16.65
CA LEU A 40 10.38 -9.17 16.82
C LEU A 40 10.43 -8.52 18.20
N GLN A 41 10.08 -7.23 18.27
CA GLN A 41 10.03 -6.47 19.53
C GLN A 41 9.12 -7.13 20.57
N GLY A 42 9.63 -7.22 21.81
CA GLY A 42 8.91 -7.74 22.97
C GLY A 42 8.33 -6.67 23.87
N SER A 43 8.75 -5.40 23.67
CA SER A 43 8.27 -4.24 24.40
C SER A 43 7.87 -3.13 23.43
N PRO A 44 6.98 -2.21 23.82
CA PRO A 44 6.65 -1.04 23.01
C PRO A 44 7.85 -0.10 22.93
N THR A 45 8.01 0.59 21.80
CA THR A 45 8.98 1.68 21.70
C THR A 45 8.50 2.93 22.43
N TYR A 46 9.41 3.85 22.72
CA TYR A 46 9.07 5.17 23.24
C TYR A 46 7.98 5.87 22.41
N ASP A 47 8.11 5.84 21.08
CA ASP A 47 7.10 6.40 20.17
C ASP A 47 5.74 5.71 20.28
N ASP A 48 5.71 4.38 20.50
CA ASP A 48 4.45 3.65 20.65
C ASP A 48 3.72 4.08 21.92
N ILE A 49 4.47 4.33 23.00
CA ILE A 49 3.94 4.81 24.28
C ILE A 49 3.41 6.25 24.14
N VAL A 50 4.22 7.17 23.61
CA VAL A 50 3.87 8.60 23.48
C VAL A 50 2.71 8.82 22.51
N LEU A 51 2.65 8.04 21.44
CA LEU A 51 1.61 8.15 20.41
C LEU A 51 0.41 7.22 20.66
N HIS A 52 0.38 6.56 21.83
CA HIS A 52 -0.68 5.61 22.23
C HIS A 52 -0.97 4.55 21.16
N ARG A 53 0.09 3.95 20.59
CA ARG A 53 -0.02 2.91 19.57
C ARG A 53 0.00 1.54 20.23
N GLU A 54 -1.05 0.77 20.02
CA GLU A 54 -1.07 -0.63 20.39
C GLU A 54 -0.42 -1.47 19.30
N MET A 55 0.70 -2.11 19.62
CA MET A 55 1.43 -2.99 18.71
C MET A 55 1.43 -4.42 19.25
N PRO A 56 1.23 -5.45 18.38
CA PRO A 56 1.42 -6.82 18.79
C PRO A 56 2.88 -7.06 19.19
N LEU A 57 3.10 -7.47 20.44
CA LEU A 57 4.43 -7.75 21.00
C LEU A 57 4.73 -9.25 20.92
N ALA A 58 6.00 -9.60 20.73
CA ALA A 58 6.47 -10.98 20.76
C ALA A 58 6.86 -11.38 22.20
N PRO A 59 6.23 -12.40 22.80
CA PRO A 59 6.62 -12.85 24.12
C PRO A 59 8.12 -13.24 24.17
N GLY A 60 8.87 -12.66 25.12
CA GLY A 60 10.31 -12.88 25.25
C GLY A 60 11.18 -12.20 24.18
N GLY A 61 10.60 -11.35 23.34
CA GLY A 61 11.35 -10.55 22.37
C GLY A 61 12.17 -9.45 23.02
N PRO A 62 13.16 -8.88 22.29
CA PRO A 62 14.02 -7.81 22.78
C PRO A 62 13.25 -6.51 23.04
N ASP A 63 13.78 -5.71 23.95
CA ASP A 63 13.33 -4.36 24.23
C ASP A 63 14.01 -3.38 23.23
N PRO A 64 13.25 -2.74 22.32
CA PRO A 64 13.84 -1.88 21.29
C PRO A 64 14.52 -0.62 21.84
N GLU A 65 14.26 -0.24 23.09
CA GLU A 65 14.94 0.89 23.73
C GLU A 65 16.30 0.49 24.35
N LYS A 66 16.60 -0.82 24.41
CA LYS A 66 17.84 -1.37 25.00
C LYS A 66 18.69 -2.15 24.02
N GLU A 67 18.07 -2.66 22.95
CA GLU A 67 18.74 -3.55 21.99
C GLU A 67 18.53 -3.07 20.56
N ASP A 68 19.62 -2.94 19.80
CA ASP A 68 19.58 -2.55 18.37
C ASP A 68 19.16 -3.71 17.46
N ARG A 69 19.38 -4.95 17.88
CA ARG A 69 19.05 -6.13 17.10
C ARG A 69 17.59 -6.52 17.32
N VAL A 70 16.69 -5.72 16.79
CA VAL A 70 15.24 -5.91 16.93
C VAL A 70 14.51 -5.50 15.66
N MET A 71 13.49 -6.27 15.30
CA MET A 71 12.56 -5.88 14.24
C MET A 71 11.35 -5.19 14.84
N LEU A 72 11.16 -3.93 14.45
CA LEU A 72 10.05 -3.11 14.91
C LEU A 72 8.80 -3.39 14.10
N ARG A 73 7.67 -3.53 14.77
CA ARG A 73 6.36 -3.50 14.12
C ARG A 73 5.89 -2.06 14.00
N ARG A 74 5.48 -1.70 12.79
CA ARG A 74 4.98 -0.34 12.52
C ARG A 74 3.68 -0.40 11.74
N HIS A 75 2.71 0.39 12.14
CA HIS A 75 1.51 0.61 11.32
C HIS A 75 1.88 1.38 10.07
N ARG A 76 1.52 0.81 8.94
CA ARG A 76 1.67 1.50 7.66
C ARG A 76 0.50 2.47 7.47
N VAL A 77 0.81 3.75 7.36
CA VAL A 77 -0.15 4.75 6.89
C VAL A 77 0.18 5.04 5.43
N SER A 78 -0.63 4.50 4.52
CA SER A 78 -0.54 4.83 3.09
C SER A 78 -1.69 5.74 2.71
N ARG A 79 -1.39 6.78 1.95
CA ARG A 79 -2.38 7.75 1.48
C ARG A 79 -2.13 8.10 0.03
N ILE A 80 -3.20 8.34 -0.71
CA ILE A 80 -3.15 8.91 -2.05
C ILE A 80 -3.36 10.42 -1.91
N TYR A 81 -2.42 11.22 -2.43
CA TYR A 81 -2.59 12.66 -2.54
C TYR A 81 -3.12 12.99 -3.93
N PHE A 82 -4.35 13.44 -4.01
CA PHE A 82 -5.00 13.80 -5.26
C PHE A 82 -5.84 15.07 -5.09
N ASN A 83 -5.72 15.99 -6.03
CA ASN A 83 -6.44 17.28 -6.04
C ASN A 83 -6.38 18.02 -4.70
N LYS A 84 -5.18 18.16 -4.12
CA LYS A 84 -4.87 18.81 -2.83
C LYS A 84 -5.59 18.18 -1.61
N LYS A 85 -6.02 16.93 -1.72
CA LYS A 85 -6.66 16.17 -0.63
C LYS A 85 -6.02 14.79 -0.48
N PHE A 86 -6.07 14.25 0.75
CA PHE A 86 -5.60 12.91 1.04
C PHE A 86 -6.76 11.92 1.03
N PHE A 87 -6.53 10.77 0.41
CA PHE A 87 -7.42 9.62 0.41
C PHE A 87 -6.71 8.44 1.05
N ASP A 88 -7.46 7.56 1.71
CA ASP A 88 -6.91 6.32 2.24
C ASP A 88 -6.43 5.39 1.11
N TYR A 89 -5.39 4.60 1.39
CA TYR A 89 -4.96 3.53 0.50
C TYR A 89 -4.97 2.18 1.25
N PRO A 90 -5.68 1.16 0.76
CA PRO A 90 -6.59 1.18 -0.41
C PRO A 90 -7.77 2.14 -0.22
N ILE A 91 -8.33 2.60 -1.35
CA ILE A 91 -9.48 3.51 -1.33
C ILE A 91 -10.65 2.80 -0.65
N SER A 92 -11.16 3.40 0.42
CA SER A 92 -12.30 2.90 1.17
C SER A 92 -13.53 3.78 0.96
N PHE A 93 -14.71 3.19 0.92
CA PHE A 93 -15.99 3.89 0.76
C PHE A 93 -16.45 4.50 2.10
N LYS A 94 -15.62 5.39 2.67
CA LYS A 94 -15.93 6.14 3.89
C LYS A 94 -16.54 7.49 3.53
N PHE A 95 -17.28 8.07 4.46
CA PHE A 95 -17.87 9.42 4.29
C PHE A 95 -16.83 10.48 3.90
N GLU A 96 -15.63 10.40 4.47
CA GLU A 96 -14.54 11.32 4.14
C GLU A 96 -14.07 11.21 2.69
N THR A 97 -14.08 10.03 2.11
CA THR A 97 -13.75 9.82 0.70
C THR A 97 -14.72 10.58 -0.19
N PHE A 98 -16.02 10.47 0.08
CA PHE A 98 -17.07 11.18 -0.66
C PHE A 98 -17.00 12.71 -0.45
N LYS A 99 -16.74 13.15 0.78
CA LYS A 99 -16.52 14.55 1.10
C LYS A 99 -15.31 15.12 0.34
N ASN A 100 -14.23 14.36 0.27
CA ASN A 100 -13.00 14.75 -0.44
C ASN A 100 -13.18 14.76 -1.95
N MET A 101 -13.96 13.83 -2.51
CA MET A 101 -14.31 13.81 -3.94
C MET A 101 -15.25 14.96 -4.33
N GLY A 102 -16.13 15.35 -3.44
CA GLY A 102 -17.22 16.30 -3.70
C GLY A 102 -18.43 15.64 -4.36
N LEU A 103 -19.59 16.28 -4.25
CA LEU A 103 -20.88 15.71 -4.67
C LEU A 103 -20.92 15.37 -6.15
N ILE A 104 -20.49 16.29 -7.01
CA ILE A 104 -20.54 16.10 -8.49
C ILE A 104 -19.67 14.90 -8.89
N THR A 105 -18.44 14.84 -8.41
CA THR A 105 -17.51 13.74 -8.73
C THR A 105 -18.04 12.40 -8.18
N THR A 106 -18.65 12.42 -7.01
CA THR A 106 -19.26 11.22 -6.41
C THR A 106 -20.41 10.70 -7.27
N LEU A 107 -21.31 11.57 -7.71
CA LEU A 107 -22.42 11.19 -8.61
C LEU A 107 -21.89 10.66 -9.95
N GLN A 108 -20.93 11.36 -10.57
CA GLN A 108 -20.29 10.91 -11.81
C GLN A 108 -19.64 9.53 -11.65
N SER A 109 -18.99 9.29 -10.51
CA SER A 109 -18.36 7.99 -10.22
C SER A 109 -19.42 6.89 -10.06
N GLY A 110 -20.52 7.18 -9.37
CA GLY A 110 -21.65 6.26 -9.23
C GLY A 110 -22.27 5.88 -10.58
N PHE A 111 -22.58 6.85 -11.43
CA PHE A 111 -23.10 6.59 -12.77
C PHE A 111 -22.10 5.82 -13.64
N SER A 112 -20.82 6.18 -13.55
CA SER A 112 -19.74 5.48 -14.28
C SER A 112 -19.59 4.02 -13.84
N TYR A 113 -19.74 3.75 -12.54
CA TYR A 113 -19.74 2.40 -11.99
C TYR A 113 -20.95 1.59 -12.46
N LEU A 114 -22.16 2.16 -12.41
CA LEU A 114 -23.36 1.50 -12.91
C LEU A 114 -23.27 1.18 -14.41
N ALA A 115 -22.73 2.11 -15.20
CA ALA A 115 -22.48 1.87 -16.61
C ALA A 115 -21.50 0.70 -16.85
N ALA A 116 -20.45 0.58 -16.01
CA ALA A 116 -19.49 -0.52 -16.10
C ALA A 116 -20.10 -1.87 -15.69
N LEU A 117 -21.08 -1.89 -14.79
CA LEU A 117 -21.81 -3.12 -14.44
C LEU A 117 -22.67 -3.63 -15.59
N ILE A 118 -23.29 -2.71 -16.35
CA ILE A 118 -24.18 -3.05 -17.48
C ILE A 118 -23.35 -3.39 -18.73
N HIS A 119 -22.30 -2.61 -19.01
CA HIS A 119 -21.47 -2.75 -20.19
C HIS A 119 -20.06 -3.21 -19.81
N LYS A 120 -19.93 -4.48 -19.44
CA LYS A 120 -18.65 -5.07 -19.14
C LYS A 120 -17.76 -5.16 -20.38
N ARG A 121 -16.50 -4.80 -20.20
CA ARG A 121 -15.44 -4.92 -21.20
C ARG A 121 -14.73 -6.28 -21.06
N PRO A 122 -14.06 -6.79 -22.09
CA PRO A 122 -13.15 -7.93 -21.94
C PRO A 122 -12.08 -7.62 -20.90
N ASP A 123 -11.81 -8.54 -19.96
CA ASP A 123 -10.72 -8.40 -18.96
C ASP A 123 -9.36 -8.81 -19.58
N ASP A 124 -8.99 -8.21 -20.72
CA ASP A 124 -7.78 -8.50 -21.49
C ASP A 124 -6.59 -7.63 -21.08
N ASN A 125 -6.85 -6.47 -20.50
CA ASN A 125 -5.83 -5.53 -20.05
C ASN A 125 -6.19 -4.89 -18.71
N LEU A 126 -5.20 -4.23 -18.09
CA LEU A 126 -5.33 -3.64 -16.77
C LEU A 126 -6.32 -2.46 -16.73
N GLU A 127 -6.44 -1.70 -17.82
CA GLU A 127 -7.45 -0.64 -17.97
C GLU A 127 -8.86 -1.20 -17.84
N ASN A 128 -9.20 -2.18 -18.69
CA ASN A 128 -10.51 -2.80 -18.70
C ASN A 128 -10.82 -3.51 -17.37
N PHE A 129 -9.81 -4.15 -16.78
CA PHE A 129 -9.91 -4.77 -15.46
C PHE A 129 -10.34 -3.77 -14.38
N TYR A 130 -9.72 -2.58 -14.32
CA TYR A 130 -10.08 -1.57 -13.35
C TYR A 130 -11.41 -0.86 -13.68
N ILE A 131 -11.68 -0.59 -14.96
CA ILE A 131 -12.96 0.02 -15.37
C ILE A 131 -14.14 -0.87 -15.02
N ASN A 132 -14.03 -2.18 -15.23
CA ASN A 132 -15.08 -3.14 -14.89
C ASN A 132 -15.38 -3.20 -13.38
N ARG A 133 -14.40 -2.88 -12.53
CA ARG A 133 -14.51 -2.95 -11.05
C ARG A 133 -14.87 -1.63 -10.41
N TYR A 134 -14.38 -0.52 -10.94
CA TYR A 134 -14.49 0.79 -10.29
C TYR A 134 -15.23 1.83 -11.14
N GLY A 135 -15.50 1.53 -12.40
CA GLY A 135 -16.00 2.48 -13.39
C GLY A 135 -14.89 3.39 -13.94
N LYS A 136 -15.11 3.91 -15.14
CA LYS A 136 -14.13 4.74 -15.85
C LYS A 136 -13.72 5.99 -15.06
N LYS A 137 -14.64 6.59 -14.29
CA LYS A 137 -14.35 7.83 -13.55
C LYS A 137 -13.33 7.62 -12.44
N LEU A 138 -13.50 6.60 -11.59
CA LEU A 138 -12.53 6.29 -10.53
C LEU A 138 -11.22 5.75 -11.11
N TYR A 139 -11.28 4.96 -12.17
CA TYR A 139 -10.11 4.51 -12.89
C TYR A 139 -9.25 5.68 -13.34
N SER A 140 -9.80 6.65 -14.05
CA SER A 140 -9.04 7.80 -14.55
C SER A 140 -8.49 8.71 -13.45
N MET A 141 -9.16 8.76 -12.29
CA MET A 141 -8.70 9.59 -11.17
C MET A 141 -7.53 8.98 -10.40
N PHE A 142 -7.54 7.64 -10.17
CA PHE A 142 -6.66 7.02 -9.19
C PHE A 142 -5.70 5.98 -9.77
N PHE A 143 -6.00 5.41 -10.93
CA PHE A 143 -5.23 4.28 -11.47
C PHE A 143 -4.48 4.61 -12.76
N GLU A 144 -5.08 5.35 -13.67
CA GLU A 144 -4.53 5.60 -15.02
C GLU A 144 -3.15 6.25 -14.94
N TYR A 145 -3.07 7.48 -14.48
CA TYR A 145 -1.80 8.22 -14.35
C TYR A 145 -0.81 7.59 -13.39
N TYR A 146 -1.30 7.03 -12.27
CA TYR A 146 -0.43 6.37 -11.32
C TYR A 146 0.26 5.16 -11.95
N THR A 147 -0.48 4.34 -12.68
CA THR A 147 0.06 3.14 -13.34
C THR A 147 1.02 3.53 -14.46
N GLU A 148 0.65 4.50 -15.28
CA GLU A 148 1.49 4.99 -16.37
C GLU A 148 2.83 5.55 -15.85
N ASN A 149 2.80 6.38 -14.81
CA ASN A 149 4.02 6.93 -14.21
C ASN A 149 4.88 5.85 -13.54
N LEU A 150 4.27 4.83 -12.93
CA LEU A 150 4.99 3.77 -12.23
C LEU A 150 5.67 2.79 -13.20
N TRP A 151 5.00 2.45 -14.31
CA TRP A 151 5.44 1.41 -15.23
C TRP A 151 5.99 1.94 -16.56
N GLY A 152 5.84 3.23 -16.83
CA GLY A 152 6.20 3.83 -18.10
C GLY A 152 5.38 3.30 -19.28
N ARG A 153 4.20 2.69 -19.00
CA ARG A 153 3.28 2.14 -19.98
C ARG A 153 1.84 2.42 -19.59
N HIS A 154 1.01 2.70 -20.59
CA HIS A 154 -0.41 2.88 -20.35
C HIS A 154 -1.07 1.58 -19.86
N PRO A 155 -2.06 1.61 -18.94
CA PRO A 155 -2.74 0.41 -18.43
C PRO A 155 -3.38 -0.48 -19.49
N SER A 156 -3.74 0.05 -20.66
CA SER A 156 -4.23 -0.73 -21.79
C SER A 156 -3.18 -1.66 -22.43
N GLU A 157 -1.90 -1.42 -22.15
CA GLU A 157 -0.79 -2.25 -22.64
C GLU A 157 -0.30 -3.27 -21.59
N ILE A 158 -0.89 -3.26 -20.41
CA ILE A 158 -0.51 -4.13 -19.28
C ILE A 158 -1.57 -5.22 -19.12
N ASP A 159 -1.12 -6.46 -18.92
CA ASP A 159 -2.00 -7.62 -18.76
C ASP A 159 -2.88 -7.51 -17.50
N ALA A 160 -4.15 -7.91 -17.60
CA ALA A 160 -5.12 -7.85 -16.52
C ALA A 160 -4.74 -8.69 -15.29
N SER A 161 -3.97 -9.76 -15.44
CA SER A 161 -3.53 -10.64 -14.35
C SER A 161 -2.74 -9.88 -13.28
N TRP A 162 -2.08 -8.81 -13.68
CA TRP A 162 -1.35 -7.91 -12.78
C TRP A 162 -2.27 -7.22 -11.77
N GLY A 163 -3.44 -6.75 -12.22
CA GLY A 163 -4.48 -6.20 -11.36
C GLY A 163 -5.08 -7.27 -10.44
N ALA A 164 -5.35 -8.46 -10.98
CA ALA A 164 -5.93 -9.57 -10.25
C ALA A 164 -5.06 -10.04 -9.06
N GLN A 165 -3.73 -10.05 -9.22
CA GLN A 165 -2.82 -10.40 -8.15
C GLN A 165 -2.82 -9.40 -6.98
N ARG A 166 -3.06 -8.12 -7.26
CA ARG A 166 -3.02 -7.04 -6.28
C ARG A 166 -4.36 -6.74 -5.63
N THR A 167 -5.46 -7.15 -6.25
CA THR A 167 -6.82 -6.89 -5.76
C THR A 167 -7.47 -8.10 -5.09
N LYS A 168 -6.77 -9.22 -4.95
CA LYS A 168 -7.28 -10.44 -4.30
C LYS A 168 -7.78 -10.24 -2.87
N ASP A 169 -7.32 -9.21 -2.19
CA ASP A 169 -7.69 -8.89 -0.81
C ASP A 169 -8.76 -7.78 -0.72
N MET A 170 -9.39 -7.39 -1.85
CA MET A 170 -10.38 -6.30 -1.93
C MET A 170 -11.76 -6.76 -2.44
N SER A 171 -12.00 -8.08 -2.45
CA SER A 171 -13.32 -8.66 -2.78
C SER A 171 -14.06 -9.05 -1.51
#